data_e079690573d2b52d82102f9c3ac32ba6
#
_entry.id   e079690573d2b52d82102f9c3ac32ba6
#
_cell.length_a   1.000
_cell.length_b   1.000
_cell.length_c   1.000
_cell.angle_alpha   90.00
_cell.angle_beta   90.00
_cell.angle_gamma   90.00
#
_symmetry.space_group_name_H-M   'P 1'
#
loop_
_entity.id
_entity.type
_entity.pdbx_description
1 polymer ?
#
loop_
_entity_poly.entity_id
_entity_poly.type
_entity_poly.pdbx_seq_one_letter_code
_entity_poly.pdbx_strand_id
1 'polypeptide(L)'
;MKKRGLSLFMVLVLCLTLLPTAAFAEGEDVSISGGVIGGGETGGEGGGVLVPPGGSTGEGGGIYVAPGSPTEGGGGTYIPGEDTQTEIWCTSKPDFIGRGYDGTTDGSTIPINLTFTDGTNNIILKEGTGFTAKKTFDSADAGWHTVTVEIALIGEAAVKYKLKAGEETFTIGGNINKAYPKLTVSLSQTTCTAGEKLLPLLSVEGAPEDAEVTYYYAPINSGYLEFEGSEAVPKIDENTAISEPGTYYVYAKTGETTNYEEERSTTVELTVNEAVVEAASVTRADGTDGGTYESLPAA
;
A
#
# COMPACT_ATOMS: atom_id res chain seq x y z
N MET A 1 -2.46 -2.49 -42.30
CA MET A 1 -1.42 -3.21 -41.51
C MET A 1 -1.68 -3.02 -40.04
N LYS A 2 -2.63 -3.72 -39.40
CA LYS A 2 -2.91 -3.67 -37.97
C LYS A 2 -3.53 -5.00 -37.52
N LYS A 3 -2.72 -6.07 -37.38
CA LYS A 3 -3.17 -7.37 -36.88
C LYS A 3 -2.05 -8.13 -36.09
N ARG A 4 -1.18 -7.46 -35.34
CA ARG A 4 -0.10 -8.13 -34.57
C ARG A 4 -0.07 -7.81 -33.06
N GLY A 5 -1.02 -7.02 -32.53
CA GLY A 5 -1.02 -6.66 -31.11
C GLY A 5 -1.82 -7.60 -30.20
N LEU A 6 -2.78 -8.36 -30.73
CA LEU A 6 -3.71 -9.15 -29.92
C LEU A 6 -3.16 -10.50 -29.45
N SER A 7 -2.10 -11.02 -30.09
CA SER A 7 -1.55 -12.35 -29.76
C SER A 7 -0.61 -12.36 -28.55
N LEU A 8 0.02 -11.23 -28.22
CA LEU A 8 1.01 -11.18 -27.12
C LEU A 8 0.33 -11.08 -25.74
N PHE A 9 -0.85 -10.42 -25.69
CA PHE A 9 -1.59 -10.25 -24.43
C PHE A 9 -2.24 -11.56 -23.96
N MET A 10 -2.70 -12.39 -24.91
CA MET A 10 -3.35 -13.67 -24.58
C MET A 10 -2.36 -14.75 -24.09
N VAL A 11 -1.09 -14.67 -24.49
CA VAL A 11 -0.04 -15.59 -24.01
C VAL A 11 0.38 -15.22 -22.58
N LEU A 12 0.38 -13.93 -22.21
CA LEU A 12 0.76 -13.49 -20.88
C LEU A 12 -0.29 -13.89 -19.81
N VAL A 13 -1.59 -13.82 -20.17
CA VAL A 13 -2.68 -14.21 -19.26
C VAL A 13 -2.70 -15.73 -19.03
N LEU A 14 -2.32 -16.53 -20.04
CA LEU A 14 -2.32 -18.00 -19.91
C LEU A 14 -1.16 -18.52 -19.04
N CYS A 15 -0.04 -17.78 -18.93
CA CYS A 15 1.09 -18.17 -18.08
C CYS A 15 0.86 -17.93 -16.59
N LEU A 16 -0.08 -17.02 -16.22
CA LEU A 16 -0.37 -16.75 -14.79
C LEU A 16 -1.29 -17.81 -14.14
N THR A 17 -1.98 -18.62 -14.92
CA THR A 17 -2.94 -19.63 -14.40
C THR A 17 -2.33 -21.00 -14.11
N LEU A 18 -1.02 -21.20 -14.33
CA LEU A 18 -0.33 -22.48 -14.15
C LEU A 18 0.64 -22.49 -12.96
N LEU A 19 0.56 -21.56 -12.03
CA LEU A 19 1.32 -21.64 -10.78
C LEU A 19 0.63 -22.61 -9.82
N PRO A 20 1.32 -23.67 -9.33
CA PRO A 20 0.74 -24.57 -8.35
C PRO A 20 0.52 -23.82 -7.04
N THR A 21 -0.70 -23.86 -6.52
CA THR A 21 -1.03 -23.41 -5.16
C THR A 21 -0.28 -24.28 -4.17
N ALA A 22 0.78 -23.75 -3.56
CA ALA A 22 1.42 -24.39 -2.42
C ALA A 22 0.41 -24.39 -1.27
N ALA A 23 -0.01 -25.60 -0.86
CA ALA A 23 -0.83 -25.80 0.31
C ALA A 23 -0.05 -25.34 1.55
N PHE A 24 -0.57 -24.36 2.26
CA PHE A 24 -0.11 -24.03 3.60
C PHE A 24 -0.56 -25.16 4.51
N ALA A 25 0.37 -25.96 5.00
CA ALA A 25 0.14 -26.86 6.10
C ALA A 25 0.04 -26.03 7.39
N GLU A 26 -1.10 -26.12 8.05
CA GLU A 26 -1.29 -25.62 9.41
C GLU A 26 -0.31 -26.35 10.33
N GLY A 27 0.59 -25.59 10.96
CA GLY A 27 1.51 -26.10 11.97
C GLY A 27 0.78 -26.29 13.30
N GLU A 28 0.78 -27.52 13.79
CA GLU A 28 0.26 -27.91 15.09
C GLU A 28 1.01 -27.21 16.22
N ASP A 29 0.24 -26.71 17.19
CA ASP A 29 0.67 -26.24 18.51
C ASP A 29 1.42 -27.35 19.25
N VAL A 30 2.73 -27.21 19.43
CA VAL A 30 3.51 -28.01 20.37
C VAL A 30 3.56 -27.32 21.73
N SER A 31 2.64 -27.68 22.59
CA SER A 31 2.69 -27.32 24.01
C SER A 31 3.76 -28.16 24.70
N ILE A 32 4.87 -27.51 25.13
CA ILE A 32 5.87 -28.16 25.98
C ILE A 32 5.42 -28.01 27.43
N SER A 33 4.88 -29.09 27.96
CA SER A 33 4.55 -29.27 29.38
C SER A 33 5.84 -29.35 30.20
N GLY A 34 5.87 -28.58 31.30
CA GLY A 34 6.99 -28.53 32.23
C GLY A 34 7.25 -29.85 32.93
N GLY A 35 8.49 -30.26 32.95
CA GLY A 35 9.00 -31.33 33.83
C GLY A 35 9.79 -30.70 35.00
N VAL A 36 9.20 -30.70 36.17
CA VAL A 36 9.88 -30.46 37.43
C VAL A 36 10.58 -31.75 37.84
N ILE A 37 11.88 -31.73 37.99
CA ILE A 37 12.59 -32.79 38.74
C ILE A 37 13.33 -32.13 39.87
N GLY A 38 12.94 -32.53 41.07
CA GLY A 38 13.49 -32.09 42.32
C GLY A 38 14.71 -32.87 42.78
N GLY A 39 15.46 -32.25 43.67
CA GLY A 39 16.10 -32.91 44.78
C GLY A 39 17.59 -33.24 44.63
N GLY A 40 18.41 -32.61 45.45
CA GLY A 40 19.79 -33.01 45.74
C GLY A 40 20.57 -31.93 46.47
N GLU A 41 20.38 -31.83 47.78
CA GLU A 41 21.24 -31.02 48.67
C GLU A 41 22.64 -31.59 48.69
N THR A 42 23.67 -30.74 48.60
CA THR A 42 24.82 -30.77 49.54
C THR A 42 25.61 -29.49 49.42
N GLY A 43 25.96 -28.93 50.56
CA GLY A 43 26.48 -27.64 50.87
C GLY A 43 27.87 -27.31 50.33
N GLY A 44 28.11 -26.02 50.25
CA GLY A 44 29.39 -25.39 49.97
C GLY A 44 29.24 -23.87 50.01
N GLU A 45 29.65 -23.28 51.11
CA GLU A 45 29.66 -21.84 51.34
C GLU A 45 30.58 -21.13 50.35
N GLY A 46 30.05 -20.12 49.66
CA GLY A 46 30.81 -19.22 48.78
C GLY A 46 29.96 -18.02 48.39
N GLY A 47 30.05 -16.96 49.20
CA GLY A 47 29.24 -15.74 49.03
C GLY A 47 29.48 -15.07 47.68
N GLY A 48 28.49 -15.09 46.84
CA GLY A 48 28.40 -14.27 45.64
C GLY A 48 27.53 -13.04 45.90
N VAL A 49 28.12 -11.88 45.87
CA VAL A 49 27.41 -10.60 45.99
C VAL A 49 26.81 -10.30 44.60
N LEU A 50 25.47 -10.33 44.51
CA LEU A 50 24.73 -9.81 43.38
C LEU A 50 24.72 -8.28 43.43
N VAL A 51 25.33 -7.62 42.45
CA VAL A 51 25.23 -6.17 42.28
C VAL A 51 24.13 -5.89 41.26
N PRO A 52 23.11 -5.08 41.57
CA PRO A 52 22.05 -4.71 40.63
C PRO A 52 22.57 -3.71 39.59
N PRO A 53 21.98 -3.67 38.37
CA PRO A 53 22.36 -2.72 37.34
C PRO A 53 21.77 -1.34 37.62
N GLY A 54 22.62 -0.35 37.68
CA GLY A 54 22.23 1.06 37.70
C GLY A 54 23.13 1.96 38.51
N GLY A 55 23.81 2.88 37.86
CA GLY A 55 24.42 4.02 38.52
C GLY A 55 25.82 4.38 38.02
N SER A 56 25.83 5.39 37.25
CA SER A 56 26.85 6.23 36.67
C SER A 56 27.99 6.66 37.59
N THR A 57 29.13 6.93 36.95
CA THR A 57 30.22 7.86 37.26
C THR A 57 31.17 7.50 38.40
N GLY A 58 32.43 7.38 38.05
CA GLY A 58 33.55 7.45 38.96
C GLY A 58 34.81 6.80 38.39
N GLU A 59 35.78 7.62 38.06
CA GLU A 59 37.15 7.21 37.78
C GLU A 59 37.68 6.32 38.90
N GLY A 60 38.12 5.12 38.56
CA GLY A 60 38.74 4.22 39.50
C GLY A 60 39.09 2.90 38.87
N GLY A 61 40.35 2.68 38.51
CA GLY A 61 40.85 1.43 37.94
C GLY A 61 40.55 0.24 38.85
N GLY A 62 39.56 -0.55 38.48
CA GLY A 62 39.25 -1.82 39.13
C GLY A 62 39.98 -2.94 38.42
N ILE A 63 40.86 -3.63 39.15
CA ILE A 63 41.53 -4.86 38.69
C ILE A 63 40.53 -6.01 38.83
N TYR A 64 40.12 -6.60 37.73
CA TYR A 64 39.35 -7.84 37.73
C TYR A 64 40.31 -9.02 37.79
N VAL A 65 40.27 -9.75 38.88
CA VAL A 65 40.99 -11.04 39.01
C VAL A 65 39.97 -12.16 38.73
N ALA A 66 40.14 -12.89 37.66
CA ALA A 66 39.36 -14.09 37.38
C ALA A 66 39.67 -15.19 38.44
N PRO A 67 38.65 -15.88 38.99
CA PRO A 67 38.89 -16.98 39.93
C PRO A 67 39.53 -18.17 39.21
N GLY A 68 40.76 -18.51 39.62
CA GLY A 68 41.45 -19.71 39.12
C GLY A 68 42.85 -19.53 38.56
N SER A 69 43.44 -18.34 38.59
CA SER A 69 44.84 -18.16 38.19
C SER A 69 45.76 -18.36 39.40
N PRO A 70 46.87 -19.18 39.28
CA PRO A 70 47.86 -19.30 40.34
C PRO A 70 48.60 -17.98 40.53
N THR A 71 48.71 -17.56 41.76
CA THR A 71 49.46 -16.41 42.20
C THR A 71 50.94 -16.57 41.93
N GLU A 72 51.42 -16.09 40.80
CA GLU A 72 52.81 -15.67 40.68
C GLU A 72 52.82 -14.25 40.03
N GLY A 73 53.47 -13.35 40.70
CA GLY A 73 53.44 -11.92 40.45
C GLY A 73 53.86 -11.53 39.04
N GLY A 74 52.90 -11.06 38.31
CA GLY A 74 53.10 -10.35 37.08
C GLY A 74 51.87 -9.47 36.83
N GLY A 75 52.04 -8.14 36.91
CA GLY A 75 50.99 -7.18 36.61
C GLY A 75 50.52 -7.38 35.18
N GLY A 76 49.49 -8.22 35.01
CA GLY A 76 48.81 -8.37 33.72
C GLY A 76 48.04 -7.10 33.44
N THR A 77 48.52 -6.31 32.51
CA THR A 77 47.75 -5.22 31.91
C THR A 77 46.58 -5.87 31.16
N TYR A 78 45.33 -5.60 31.58
CA TYR A 78 44.17 -5.94 30.76
C TYR A 78 44.29 -5.19 29.43
N ILE A 79 44.65 -5.89 28.41
CA ILE A 79 44.52 -5.43 27.02
C ILE A 79 43.05 -5.66 26.69
N PRO A 80 42.25 -4.59 26.45
CA PRO A 80 40.89 -4.78 25.93
C PRO A 80 40.99 -5.71 24.71
N GLY A 81 40.25 -6.81 24.71
CA GLY A 81 40.28 -7.77 23.64
C GLY A 81 40.14 -7.02 22.30
N GLU A 82 41.02 -7.33 21.36
CA GLU A 82 40.89 -6.82 20.00
C GLU A 82 39.44 -7.04 19.55
N ASP A 83 38.89 -6.02 18.92
CA ASP A 83 37.57 -6.12 18.25
C ASP A 83 37.62 -7.32 17.30
N THR A 84 37.10 -8.46 17.75
CA THR A 84 37.20 -9.74 17.03
C THR A 84 36.20 -9.84 15.86
N GLN A 85 35.38 -8.78 15.68
CA GLN A 85 34.42 -8.76 14.60
C GLN A 85 35.13 -8.63 13.24
N THR A 86 34.74 -9.49 12.31
CA THR A 86 35.21 -9.42 10.93
C THR A 86 34.52 -8.25 10.21
N GLU A 87 35.32 -7.36 9.64
CA GLU A 87 34.80 -6.28 8.80
C GLU A 87 34.25 -6.82 7.48
N ILE A 88 33.03 -6.40 7.13
CA ILE A 88 32.38 -6.80 5.88
C ILE A 88 31.78 -5.59 5.17
N TRP A 89 31.65 -5.69 3.85
CA TRP A 89 31.02 -4.67 3.02
C TRP A 89 30.14 -5.29 1.93
N CYS A 90 29.22 -4.50 1.37
CA CYS A 90 28.29 -4.95 0.36
C CYS A 90 28.96 -4.94 -1.03
N THR A 91 28.98 -6.07 -1.73
CA THR A 91 29.53 -6.21 -3.09
C THR A 91 28.48 -6.26 -4.17
N SER A 92 27.23 -6.61 -3.84
CA SER A 92 26.12 -6.64 -4.78
C SER A 92 24.89 -5.99 -4.17
N LYS A 93 24.39 -5.01 -4.88
CA LYS A 93 23.20 -4.20 -4.53
C LYS A 93 22.26 -4.26 -5.74
N PRO A 94 20.94 -4.24 -5.57
CA PRO A 94 20.03 -4.09 -6.70
C PRO A 94 20.20 -2.70 -7.33
N ASP A 95 19.96 -2.62 -8.64
CA ASP A 95 20.01 -1.34 -9.36
C ASP A 95 18.84 -0.45 -8.97
N PHE A 96 17.67 -1.05 -8.72
CA PHE A 96 16.46 -0.34 -8.32
C PHE A 96 15.50 -1.25 -7.54
N ILE A 97 14.55 -0.60 -6.84
CA ILE A 97 13.37 -1.22 -6.21
C ILE A 97 12.11 -0.46 -6.65
N GLY A 98 10.92 -1.09 -6.51
CA GLY A 98 9.68 -0.46 -6.92
C GLY A 98 8.49 -0.88 -6.07
N ARG A 99 7.48 0.01 -6.03
CA ARG A 99 6.19 -0.21 -5.36
C ARG A 99 5.07 0.56 -6.02
N GLY A 100 3.84 0.33 -5.61
CA GLY A 100 2.71 1.21 -5.90
C GLY A 100 2.70 2.43 -4.99
N TYR A 101 2.06 3.49 -5.45
CA TYR A 101 1.83 4.70 -4.67
C TYR A 101 0.97 4.42 -3.44
N ASP A 102 1.40 4.89 -2.28
CA ASP A 102 0.70 4.79 -0.99
C ASP A 102 0.77 6.09 -0.18
N GLY A 103 1.29 7.17 -0.77
CA GLY A 103 1.42 8.47 -0.13
C GLY A 103 2.58 8.59 0.84
N THR A 104 3.48 7.58 0.94
CA THR A 104 4.61 7.60 1.86
C THR A 104 5.95 7.55 1.14
N THR A 105 7.04 7.85 1.85
CA THR A 105 8.41 7.63 1.37
C THR A 105 9.01 6.31 1.87
N ASP A 106 8.26 5.53 2.66
CA ASP A 106 8.74 4.30 3.29
C ASP A 106 8.78 3.13 2.29
N GLY A 107 9.97 2.61 2.03
CA GLY A 107 10.21 1.41 1.22
C GLY A 107 10.55 0.16 2.05
N SER A 108 10.39 0.20 3.37
CA SER A 108 10.87 -0.87 4.29
C SER A 108 10.20 -2.23 4.04
N THR A 109 9.00 -2.25 3.47
CA THR A 109 8.28 -3.50 3.10
C THR A 109 8.82 -4.17 1.84
N ILE A 110 9.62 -3.47 1.02
CA ILE A 110 10.18 -4.01 -0.22
C ILE A 110 11.40 -4.86 0.14
N PRO A 111 11.44 -6.17 -0.15
CA PRO A 111 12.59 -7.00 0.16
C PRO A 111 13.82 -6.60 -0.67
N ILE A 112 15.00 -6.66 -0.06
CA ILE A 112 16.27 -6.37 -0.74
C ILE A 112 17.24 -7.54 -0.56
N ASN A 113 17.94 -7.90 -1.63
CA ASN A 113 18.96 -8.92 -1.61
C ASN A 113 20.33 -8.25 -1.71
N LEU A 114 21.17 -8.48 -0.72
CA LEU A 114 22.52 -7.96 -0.65
C LEU A 114 23.51 -9.10 -0.51
N THR A 115 24.66 -8.97 -1.15
CA THR A 115 25.79 -9.87 -0.95
C THR A 115 26.92 -9.13 -0.27
N PHE A 116 27.42 -9.69 0.82
CA PHE A 116 28.54 -9.13 1.58
C PHE A 116 29.81 -9.92 1.34
N THR A 117 30.97 -9.33 1.64
CA THR A 117 32.27 -10.00 1.61
C THR A 117 33.16 -9.51 2.73
N ASP A 118 34.10 -10.33 3.16
CA ASP A 118 35.23 -9.98 4.01
C ASP A 118 36.54 -9.73 3.20
N GLY A 119 36.41 -9.69 1.85
CA GLY A 119 37.53 -9.59 0.93
C GLY A 119 38.05 -10.93 0.41
N THR A 120 37.71 -12.04 1.07
CA THR A 120 38.11 -13.41 0.68
C THR A 120 36.90 -14.26 0.35
N ASN A 121 35.85 -14.16 1.17
CA ASN A 121 34.65 -14.99 1.09
C ASN A 121 33.41 -14.14 0.83
N ASN A 122 32.47 -14.71 0.08
CA ASN A 122 31.12 -14.15 0.01
C ASN A 122 30.33 -14.58 1.26
N ILE A 123 29.71 -13.59 1.91
CA ILE A 123 28.93 -13.77 3.12
C ILE A 123 27.46 -13.52 2.77
N ILE A 124 26.62 -14.55 2.88
CA ILE A 124 25.20 -14.48 2.59
C ILE A 124 24.45 -14.21 3.90
N LEU A 125 23.92 -13.02 4.04
CA LEU A 125 23.03 -12.63 5.12
C LEU A 125 21.61 -12.44 4.55
N LYS A 126 20.61 -12.79 5.34
CA LYS A 126 19.20 -12.66 4.96
C LYS A 126 18.60 -11.43 5.67
N GLU A 127 17.86 -10.61 4.94
CA GLU A 127 17.09 -9.51 5.54
C GLU A 127 16.10 -10.05 6.58
N GLY A 128 15.98 -9.38 7.69
CA GLY A 128 15.14 -9.76 8.83
C GLY A 128 15.78 -10.72 9.84
N THR A 129 16.91 -11.38 9.50
CA THR A 129 17.62 -12.29 10.42
C THR A 129 19.11 -12.00 10.55
N GLY A 130 19.78 -11.60 9.48
CA GLY A 130 21.20 -11.23 9.48
C GLY A 130 21.42 -9.72 9.36
N PHE A 131 20.53 -9.02 8.70
CA PHE A 131 20.55 -7.57 8.62
C PHE A 131 19.13 -7.02 8.51
N THR A 132 18.99 -5.73 8.81
CA THR A 132 17.82 -4.91 8.45
C THR A 132 18.24 -3.86 7.44
N ALA A 133 17.31 -3.48 6.54
CA ALA A 133 17.51 -2.41 5.58
C ALA A 133 16.32 -1.46 5.64
N LYS A 134 16.55 -0.24 6.13
CA LYS A 134 15.57 0.84 6.03
C LYS A 134 15.74 1.49 4.67
N LYS A 135 14.66 1.59 3.92
CA LYS A 135 14.63 2.12 2.56
C LYS A 135 13.73 3.36 2.54
N THR A 136 14.27 4.49 2.11
CA THR A 136 13.54 5.77 2.11
C THR A 136 13.65 6.40 0.72
N PHE A 137 12.50 6.58 0.07
CA PHE A 137 12.39 7.32 -1.19
C PHE A 137 12.55 8.83 -0.94
N ASP A 138 13.15 9.55 -1.87
CA ASP A 138 13.33 11.00 -1.80
C ASP A 138 12.03 11.80 -2.01
N SER A 139 10.99 11.19 -2.60
CA SER A 139 9.63 11.70 -2.66
C SER A 139 8.61 10.57 -2.44
N ALA A 140 7.40 10.95 -2.03
CA ALA A 140 6.26 10.05 -1.97
C ALA A 140 5.50 9.97 -3.30
N ASP A 141 5.72 10.87 -4.24
CA ASP A 141 4.99 10.93 -5.51
C ASP A 141 5.31 9.75 -6.42
N ALA A 142 4.42 9.44 -7.35
CA ALA A 142 4.67 8.45 -8.37
C ALA A 142 5.75 8.96 -9.35
N GLY A 143 6.63 8.05 -9.78
CA GLY A 143 7.75 8.37 -10.67
C GLY A 143 9.05 7.69 -10.28
N TRP A 144 10.12 8.13 -10.94
CA TRP A 144 11.47 7.66 -10.66
C TRP A 144 12.11 8.50 -9.55
N HIS A 145 12.73 7.82 -8.60
CA HIS A 145 13.28 8.39 -7.37
C HIS A 145 14.66 7.85 -7.05
N THR A 146 15.34 8.54 -6.14
CA THR A 146 16.49 8.01 -5.43
C THR A 146 16.04 7.40 -4.11
N VAL A 147 16.48 6.18 -3.82
CA VAL A 147 16.20 5.51 -2.56
C VAL A 147 17.46 5.44 -1.74
N THR A 148 17.41 6.00 -0.55
CA THR A 148 18.45 5.82 0.47
C THR A 148 18.19 4.53 1.22
N VAL A 149 19.20 3.67 1.28
CA VAL A 149 19.19 2.39 2.01
C VAL A 149 20.16 2.48 3.18
N GLU A 150 19.64 2.31 4.39
CA GLU A 150 20.41 2.25 5.63
C GLU A 150 20.43 0.80 6.12
N ILE A 151 21.63 0.20 6.29
CA ILE A 151 21.80 -1.19 6.71
C ILE A 151 22.25 -1.25 8.15
N ALA A 152 21.68 -2.20 8.91
CA ALA A 152 22.18 -2.57 10.23
C ALA A 152 22.26 -4.10 10.34
N LEU A 153 23.38 -4.62 10.82
CA LEU A 153 23.52 -6.05 11.15
C LEU A 153 22.71 -6.36 12.40
N ILE A 154 22.10 -7.53 12.43
CA ILE A 154 21.28 -8.00 13.56
C ILE A 154 21.61 -9.45 13.91
N GLY A 155 21.17 -9.88 15.10
CA GLY A 155 21.33 -11.25 15.56
C GLY A 155 22.78 -11.71 15.60
N GLU A 156 23.03 -12.95 15.17
CA GLU A 156 24.37 -13.54 15.13
C GLU A 156 25.33 -12.78 14.19
N ALA A 157 24.80 -12.19 13.13
CA ALA A 157 25.62 -11.41 12.21
C ALA A 157 26.21 -10.16 12.89
N ALA A 158 25.47 -9.48 13.75
CA ALA A 158 25.96 -8.35 14.51
C ALA A 158 27.02 -8.70 15.56
N VAL A 159 27.04 -9.96 16.02
CA VAL A 159 28.07 -10.46 16.92
C VAL A 159 29.36 -10.79 16.19
N LYS A 160 29.24 -11.39 15.01
CA LYS A 160 30.38 -11.94 14.23
C LYS A 160 31.02 -10.91 13.30
N TYR A 161 30.21 -9.98 12.79
CA TYR A 161 30.63 -9.04 11.76
C TYR A 161 30.36 -7.60 12.17
N LYS A 162 31.10 -6.67 11.55
CA LYS A 162 30.82 -5.23 11.54
C LYS A 162 30.85 -4.73 10.10
N LEU A 163 29.99 -3.78 9.78
CA LEU A 163 30.05 -3.11 8.48
C LEU A 163 31.30 -2.24 8.40
N LYS A 164 31.93 -2.24 7.24
CA LYS A 164 33.02 -1.32 6.95
C LYS A 164 32.52 0.11 7.00
N ALA A 165 33.27 0.99 7.63
CA ALA A 165 32.92 2.39 7.80
C ALA A 165 32.56 3.04 6.45
N GLY A 166 31.37 3.65 6.36
CA GLY A 166 30.80 4.27 5.17
C GLY A 166 30.01 3.33 4.26
N GLU A 167 29.89 2.04 4.62
CA GLU A 167 29.08 1.07 3.88
C GLU A 167 27.70 0.82 4.51
N GLU A 168 27.38 1.52 5.60
CA GLU A 168 26.11 1.41 6.31
C GLU A 168 24.97 2.06 5.51
N THR A 169 25.31 2.97 4.58
CA THR A 169 24.32 3.72 3.81
C THR A 169 24.77 3.80 2.35
N PHE A 170 23.80 3.57 1.44
CA PHE A 170 24.01 3.76 0.01
C PHE A 170 22.70 4.17 -0.66
N THR A 171 22.78 4.56 -1.93
CA THR A 171 21.61 4.92 -2.74
C THR A 171 21.45 3.96 -3.91
N ILE A 172 20.20 3.73 -4.29
CA ILE A 172 19.78 2.98 -5.49
C ILE A 172 18.66 3.71 -6.20
N GLY A 173 18.31 3.27 -7.41
CA GLY A 173 17.12 3.75 -8.09
C GLY A 173 15.83 3.26 -7.41
N GLY A 174 14.76 4.02 -7.56
CA GLY A 174 13.43 3.64 -7.12
C GLY A 174 12.36 4.02 -8.11
N ASN A 175 11.28 3.26 -8.17
CA ASN A 175 10.10 3.62 -8.94
C ASN A 175 8.84 3.45 -8.10
N ILE A 176 8.02 4.50 -8.05
CA ILE A 176 6.68 4.46 -7.47
C ILE A 176 5.69 4.52 -8.63
N ASN A 177 4.95 3.42 -8.85
CA ASN A 177 3.91 3.38 -9.86
C ASN A 177 2.66 4.11 -9.37
N LYS A 178 1.95 4.77 -10.27
CA LYS A 178 0.64 5.35 -9.97
C LYS A 178 -0.32 4.31 -9.41
N ALA A 179 -1.21 4.74 -8.54
CA ALA A 179 -2.29 3.90 -8.03
C ALA A 179 -3.56 4.11 -8.84
N TYR A 180 -4.49 3.15 -8.77
CA TYR A 180 -5.84 3.28 -9.28
C TYR A 180 -6.76 3.74 -8.14
N PRO A 181 -7.46 4.88 -8.26
CA PRO A 181 -8.39 5.31 -7.23
C PRO A 181 -9.60 4.36 -7.18
N LYS A 182 -10.15 4.13 -5.99
CA LYS A 182 -11.35 3.31 -5.82
C LYS A 182 -12.58 4.21 -5.83
N LEU A 183 -13.11 4.50 -7.01
CA LEU A 183 -14.23 5.39 -7.18
C LEU A 183 -15.56 4.69 -6.87
N THR A 184 -16.38 5.34 -6.06
CA THR A 184 -17.77 4.93 -5.81
C THR A 184 -18.67 6.13 -6.12
N VAL A 185 -19.52 5.99 -7.13
CA VAL A 185 -20.58 6.97 -7.42
C VAL A 185 -21.83 6.58 -6.64
N SER A 186 -22.56 7.56 -6.14
CA SER A 186 -23.84 7.36 -5.47
C SER A 186 -24.85 8.44 -5.87
N LEU A 187 -26.13 8.07 -5.73
CA LEU A 187 -27.27 8.94 -5.99
C LEU A 187 -27.95 9.26 -4.65
N SER A 188 -28.30 10.53 -4.44
CA SER A 188 -29.11 10.95 -3.29
C SER A 188 -30.54 10.40 -3.36
N GLN A 189 -31.04 10.14 -4.59
CA GLN A 189 -32.28 9.46 -4.89
C GLN A 189 -32.12 8.64 -6.18
N THR A 190 -32.73 7.45 -6.24
CA THR A 190 -32.64 6.54 -7.40
C THR A 190 -33.68 6.83 -8.47
N THR A 191 -34.55 7.81 -8.24
CA THR A 191 -35.61 8.24 -9.16
C THR A 191 -35.62 9.75 -9.27
N CYS A 192 -35.88 10.29 -10.46
CA CYS A 192 -36.13 11.69 -10.70
C CYS A 192 -37.25 11.86 -11.73
N THR A 193 -37.69 13.11 -11.94
CA THR A 193 -38.70 13.44 -12.94
C THR A 193 -38.01 13.93 -14.22
N ALA A 194 -38.58 13.62 -15.39
CA ALA A 194 -38.09 14.12 -16.67
C ALA A 194 -37.95 15.65 -16.66
N GLY A 195 -36.78 16.14 -17.07
CA GLY A 195 -36.42 17.56 -17.00
C GLY A 195 -35.77 18.01 -15.69
N GLU A 196 -35.64 17.14 -14.70
CA GLU A 196 -34.90 17.44 -13.45
C GLU A 196 -33.39 17.40 -13.70
N LYS A 197 -32.65 18.33 -13.06
CA LYS A 197 -31.20 18.41 -13.17
C LYS A 197 -30.54 17.26 -12.43
N LEU A 198 -29.58 16.59 -13.09
CA LEU A 198 -28.96 15.38 -12.56
C LEU A 198 -27.81 15.65 -11.60
N LEU A 199 -26.99 16.67 -11.85
CA LEU A 199 -25.76 16.90 -11.09
C LEU A 199 -25.98 17.02 -9.57
N PRO A 200 -27.06 17.68 -9.08
CA PRO A 200 -27.31 17.75 -7.64
C PRO A 200 -27.65 16.41 -6.98
N LEU A 201 -27.97 15.37 -7.77
CA LEU A 201 -28.29 14.04 -7.27
C LEU A 201 -27.05 13.19 -7.06
N LEU A 202 -25.90 13.60 -7.60
CA LEU A 202 -24.69 12.79 -7.72
C LEU A 202 -23.68 13.16 -6.65
N SER A 203 -22.99 12.13 -6.17
CA SER A 203 -21.77 12.25 -5.37
C SER A 203 -20.80 11.15 -5.75
N VAL A 204 -19.49 11.40 -5.53
CA VAL A 204 -18.43 10.43 -5.73
C VAL A 204 -17.53 10.41 -4.49
N GLU A 205 -17.15 9.22 -4.09
CA GLU A 205 -16.17 8.98 -3.04
C GLU A 205 -14.94 8.31 -3.64
N GLY A 206 -13.77 8.51 -3.01
CA GLY A 206 -12.51 7.89 -3.39
C GLY A 206 -11.81 8.56 -4.57
N ALA A 207 -12.32 9.70 -5.06
CA ALA A 207 -11.60 10.52 -6.05
C ALA A 207 -10.41 11.23 -5.38
N PRO A 208 -9.21 11.24 -6.02
CA PRO A 208 -8.11 12.08 -5.56
C PRO A 208 -8.50 13.55 -5.53
N GLU A 209 -7.99 14.32 -4.56
CA GLU A 209 -8.34 15.73 -4.39
C GLU A 209 -7.94 16.61 -5.58
N ASP A 210 -6.87 16.20 -6.30
CA ASP A 210 -6.33 16.90 -7.48
C ASP A 210 -6.90 16.38 -8.81
N ALA A 211 -7.79 15.36 -8.78
CA ALA A 211 -8.38 14.80 -9.98
C ALA A 211 -9.65 15.55 -10.42
N GLU A 212 -9.75 15.82 -11.71
CA GLU A 212 -11.00 16.27 -12.30
C GLU A 212 -12.00 15.11 -12.33
N VAL A 213 -13.20 15.31 -11.77
CA VAL A 213 -14.29 14.33 -11.80
C VAL A 213 -15.30 14.72 -12.88
N THR A 214 -15.60 13.80 -13.75
CA THR A 214 -16.64 13.94 -14.80
C THR A 214 -17.66 12.84 -14.64
N TYR A 215 -18.95 13.20 -14.65
CA TYR A 215 -20.06 12.24 -14.64
C TYR A 215 -20.60 11.98 -16.04
N TYR A 216 -21.10 10.78 -16.24
CA TYR A 216 -21.67 10.32 -17.51
C TYR A 216 -22.95 9.54 -17.28
N TYR A 217 -23.84 9.53 -18.29
CA TYR A 217 -25.04 8.72 -18.25
C TYR A 217 -25.32 8.06 -19.61
N ALA A 218 -25.98 6.92 -19.59
CA ALA A 218 -26.42 6.24 -20.80
C ALA A 218 -27.69 5.43 -20.53
N PRO A 219 -28.63 5.33 -21.51
CA PRO A 219 -29.77 4.43 -21.38
C PRO A 219 -29.30 2.98 -21.18
N ILE A 220 -29.98 2.21 -20.31
CA ILE A 220 -29.58 0.85 -19.93
C ILE A 220 -29.45 -0.11 -21.14
N ASN A 221 -30.21 0.11 -22.18
CA ASN A 221 -30.23 -0.73 -23.39
C ASN A 221 -29.38 -0.19 -24.54
N SER A 222 -28.55 0.83 -24.29
CA SER A 222 -27.79 1.51 -25.35
C SER A 222 -26.54 0.79 -25.83
N GLY A 223 -26.05 -0.21 -25.06
CA GLY A 223 -24.76 -0.88 -25.32
C GLY A 223 -23.53 0.00 -25.08
N TYR A 224 -23.70 1.26 -24.65
CA TYR A 224 -22.59 2.21 -24.44
C TYR A 224 -21.60 1.78 -23.35
N LEU A 225 -22.03 0.92 -22.42
CA LEU A 225 -21.16 0.44 -21.34
C LEU A 225 -20.16 -0.64 -21.79
N GLU A 226 -20.41 -1.27 -22.95
CA GLU A 226 -19.53 -2.30 -23.53
C GLU A 226 -18.36 -1.70 -24.31
N PHE A 227 -18.41 -0.40 -24.63
CA PHE A 227 -17.39 0.30 -25.40
C PHE A 227 -16.64 1.31 -24.50
N GLU A 228 -15.62 0.83 -23.78
CA GLU A 228 -14.67 1.71 -23.10
C GLU A 228 -14.03 2.66 -24.13
N GLY A 229 -14.14 3.96 -23.89
CA GLY A 229 -13.51 5.00 -24.72
C GLY A 229 -14.36 5.55 -25.86
N SER A 230 -15.66 5.23 -25.95
CA SER A 230 -16.57 5.89 -26.88
C SER A 230 -16.76 7.36 -26.47
N GLU A 231 -16.31 8.31 -27.30
CA GLU A 231 -16.59 9.76 -27.15
C GLU A 231 -18.10 10.10 -27.21
N ALA A 232 -18.93 9.08 -27.44
CA ALA A 232 -20.37 9.23 -27.67
C ALA A 232 -21.22 9.20 -26.38
N VAL A 233 -20.64 8.92 -25.21
CA VAL A 233 -21.40 8.92 -23.94
C VAL A 233 -21.59 10.35 -23.44
N PRO A 234 -22.84 10.81 -23.22
CA PRO A 234 -23.11 12.16 -22.75
C PRO A 234 -22.51 12.42 -21.37
N LYS A 235 -21.89 13.58 -21.19
CA LYS A 235 -21.43 14.09 -19.91
C LYS A 235 -22.58 14.72 -19.14
N ILE A 236 -22.51 14.66 -17.83
CA ILE A 236 -23.44 15.38 -16.94
C ILE A 236 -22.74 16.65 -16.47
N ASP A 237 -23.33 17.78 -16.79
CA ASP A 237 -22.96 19.10 -16.33
C ASP A 237 -24.08 19.74 -15.50
N GLU A 238 -23.90 20.99 -15.09
CA GLU A 238 -24.86 21.76 -14.27
C GLU A 238 -26.23 21.98 -14.96
N ASN A 239 -26.31 21.81 -16.28
CA ASN A 239 -27.52 22.01 -17.07
C ASN A 239 -28.13 20.70 -17.56
N THR A 240 -27.45 19.58 -17.37
CA THR A 240 -27.89 18.29 -17.88
C THR A 240 -29.16 17.84 -17.16
N ALA A 241 -30.21 17.61 -17.96
CA ALA A 241 -31.49 17.05 -17.55
C ALA A 241 -31.91 16.00 -18.60
N ILE A 242 -32.45 14.88 -18.17
CA ILE A 242 -32.96 13.83 -19.07
C ILE A 242 -34.46 14.09 -19.28
N SER A 243 -34.86 14.29 -20.53
CA SER A 243 -36.26 14.53 -20.91
C SER A 243 -37.04 13.25 -21.22
N GLU A 244 -36.35 12.17 -21.55
CA GLU A 244 -36.98 10.89 -21.90
C GLU A 244 -37.12 10.00 -20.65
N PRO A 245 -38.34 9.56 -20.30
CA PRO A 245 -38.53 8.59 -19.22
C PRO A 245 -37.85 7.26 -19.53
N GLY A 246 -37.26 6.63 -18.49
CA GLY A 246 -36.55 5.37 -18.68
C GLY A 246 -35.55 5.09 -17.55
N THR A 247 -34.79 4.02 -17.68
CA THR A 247 -33.71 3.67 -16.76
C THR A 247 -32.37 3.95 -17.42
N TYR A 248 -31.49 4.59 -16.66
CA TYR A 248 -30.18 5.03 -17.08
C TYR A 248 -29.10 4.51 -16.15
N TYR A 249 -27.94 4.15 -16.71
CA TYR A 249 -26.73 3.98 -15.95
C TYR A 249 -26.03 5.32 -15.80
N VAL A 250 -25.54 5.59 -14.58
CA VAL A 250 -24.71 6.75 -14.29
C VAL A 250 -23.39 6.27 -13.70
N TYR A 251 -22.29 6.90 -14.10
CA TYR A 251 -20.95 6.62 -13.56
C TYR A 251 -20.10 7.88 -13.53
N ALA A 252 -19.04 7.84 -12.75
CA ALA A 252 -18.03 8.89 -12.68
C ALA A 252 -16.70 8.41 -13.28
N LYS A 253 -15.94 9.33 -13.87
CA LYS A 253 -14.54 9.14 -14.27
C LYS A 253 -13.68 10.21 -13.61
N THR A 254 -12.48 9.82 -13.18
CA THR A 254 -11.42 10.77 -12.82
C THR A 254 -10.40 10.86 -13.94
N GLY A 255 -9.84 12.05 -14.11
CA GLY A 255 -8.65 12.23 -14.92
C GLY A 255 -7.41 11.68 -14.23
N GLU A 256 -6.36 11.47 -15.02
CA GLU A 256 -5.03 11.12 -14.54
C GLU A 256 -4.43 12.28 -13.73
N THR A 257 -3.75 11.96 -12.61
CA THR A 257 -3.00 12.92 -11.80
C THR A 257 -1.53 12.53 -11.70
N THR A 258 -0.75 13.23 -10.91
CA THR A 258 0.64 12.86 -10.63
C THR A 258 0.73 11.45 -10.04
N ASN A 259 -0.19 11.11 -9.13
CA ASN A 259 -0.10 9.92 -8.29
C ASN A 259 -1.11 8.83 -8.63
N TYR A 260 -2.10 9.14 -9.47
CA TYR A 260 -3.17 8.22 -9.82
C TYR A 260 -3.38 8.13 -11.32
N GLU A 261 -3.66 6.93 -11.79
CA GLU A 261 -4.16 6.69 -13.15
C GLU A 261 -5.60 7.18 -13.29
N GLU A 262 -6.04 7.41 -14.54
CA GLU A 262 -7.46 7.63 -14.79
C GLU A 262 -8.25 6.37 -14.38
N GLU A 263 -9.43 6.57 -13.81
CA GLU A 263 -10.25 5.46 -13.35
C GLU A 263 -11.74 5.78 -13.53
N ARG A 264 -12.54 4.72 -13.63
CA ARG A 264 -13.97 4.77 -13.75
C ARG A 264 -14.63 4.06 -12.56
N SER A 265 -15.69 4.66 -12.03
CA SER A 265 -16.52 4.02 -11.00
C SER A 265 -17.34 2.85 -11.56
N THR A 266 -17.87 2.02 -10.68
CA THR A 266 -19.03 1.18 -11.00
C THR A 266 -20.21 2.08 -11.38
N THR A 267 -21.18 1.50 -12.10
CA THR A 267 -22.41 2.20 -12.49
C THR A 267 -23.45 2.13 -11.38
N VAL A 268 -24.30 3.16 -11.29
CA VAL A 268 -25.55 3.16 -10.54
C VAL A 268 -26.72 3.37 -11.48
N GLU A 269 -27.89 2.86 -11.12
CA GLU A 269 -29.11 2.99 -11.90
C GLU A 269 -29.94 4.19 -11.42
N LEU A 270 -30.39 5.01 -12.39
CA LEU A 270 -31.31 6.11 -12.19
C LEU A 270 -32.55 5.89 -13.03
N THR A 271 -33.73 5.92 -12.41
CA THR A 271 -35.02 5.86 -13.10
C THR A 271 -35.56 7.27 -13.28
N VAL A 272 -35.79 7.68 -14.53
CA VAL A 272 -36.45 8.94 -14.90
C VAL A 272 -37.92 8.65 -15.15
N ASN A 273 -38.78 9.24 -14.33
CA ASN A 273 -40.22 9.14 -14.45
C ASN A 273 -40.79 10.21 -15.41
N GLU A 274 -41.96 9.96 -15.98
CA GLU A 274 -42.66 10.98 -16.77
C GLU A 274 -42.89 12.26 -15.94
N ALA A 275 -42.83 13.41 -16.60
CA ALA A 275 -43.19 14.65 -15.96
C ALA A 275 -44.71 14.63 -15.67
N VAL A 276 -45.04 14.87 -14.42
CA VAL A 276 -46.48 15.02 -14.07
C VAL A 276 -46.96 16.34 -14.65
N VAL A 277 -47.80 16.24 -15.62
CA VAL A 277 -48.50 17.41 -16.17
C VAL A 277 -49.72 17.70 -15.27
N GLU A 278 -49.63 18.74 -14.44
CA GLU A 278 -50.82 19.15 -13.71
C GLU A 278 -51.90 19.58 -14.69
N ALA A 279 -53.07 18.94 -14.56
CA ALA A 279 -54.26 19.32 -15.33
C ALA A 279 -54.65 20.77 -15.01
N ALA A 280 -54.59 21.62 -16.02
CA ALA A 280 -55.05 23.01 -15.83
C ALA A 280 -56.57 23.05 -15.70
N SER A 281 -57.07 23.60 -14.59
CA SER A 281 -58.48 23.91 -14.44
C SER A 281 -58.78 25.24 -15.13
N VAL A 282 -59.71 25.22 -16.00
CA VAL A 282 -60.20 26.44 -16.70
C VAL A 282 -61.49 26.92 -16.03
N THR A 283 -61.43 28.10 -15.44
CA THR A 283 -62.66 28.78 -15.01
C THR A 283 -63.16 29.68 -16.12
N ARG A 284 -64.41 29.53 -16.53
CA ARG A 284 -65.03 30.41 -17.53
C ARG A 284 -65.20 31.82 -16.97
N ALA A 285 -65.30 32.81 -17.87
CA ALA A 285 -65.46 34.21 -17.53
C ALA A 285 -66.73 34.49 -16.70
N ASP A 286 -67.70 33.58 -16.71
CA ASP A 286 -68.93 33.65 -15.92
C ASP A 286 -68.80 33.03 -14.51
N GLY A 287 -67.59 32.59 -14.13
CA GLY A 287 -67.32 31.96 -12.83
C GLY A 287 -67.69 30.47 -12.76
N THR A 288 -68.18 29.87 -13.85
CA THR A 288 -68.49 28.45 -13.89
C THR A 288 -67.25 27.59 -14.14
N ASP A 289 -67.23 26.37 -13.60
CA ASP A 289 -66.17 25.41 -13.89
C ASP A 289 -66.15 25.02 -15.37
N GLY A 290 -65.06 25.33 -16.06
CA GLY A 290 -64.87 25.03 -17.49
C GLY A 290 -64.38 23.59 -17.72
N GLY A 291 -64.24 22.78 -16.69
CA GLY A 291 -63.68 21.46 -16.72
C GLY A 291 -62.17 21.45 -16.60
N THR A 292 -61.63 20.26 -16.29
CA THR A 292 -60.18 19.96 -16.25
C THR A 292 -59.71 19.51 -17.60
N TYR A 293 -58.74 20.17 -18.16
CA TYR A 293 -58.13 19.77 -19.45
C TYR A 293 -56.72 19.24 -19.11
N GLU A 294 -56.46 17.99 -19.54
CA GLU A 294 -55.07 17.53 -19.59
C GLU A 294 -54.33 18.36 -20.65
N SER A 295 -53.20 18.92 -20.26
CA SER A 295 -52.39 19.66 -21.21
C SER A 295 -51.94 18.70 -22.31
N LEU A 296 -52.06 19.12 -23.60
CA LEU A 296 -51.51 18.40 -24.71
C LEU A 296 -50.00 18.24 -24.51
N PRO A 297 -49.42 17.05 -24.74
CA PRO A 297 -47.97 16.93 -24.68
C PRO A 297 -47.35 17.94 -25.63
N ALA A 298 -46.28 18.62 -25.15
CA ALA A 298 -45.54 19.55 -25.99
C ALA A 298 -44.96 18.74 -27.17
N ALA A 299 -45.29 19.20 -28.39
CA ALA A 299 -44.84 18.58 -29.65
C ALA A 299 -43.34 18.82 -29.90
#